data_583dbaaee8939098f4db0d8346b4c506
#
_entry.id   583dbaaee8939098f4db0d8346b4c506
#
_cell.length_a   1.000
_cell.length_b   1.000
_cell.length_c   1.000
_cell.angle_alpha   90.00
_cell.angle_beta   90.00
_cell.angle_gamma   90.00
#
_symmetry.space_group_name_H-M   'P 1'
#
loop_
_entity.id
_entity.type
_entity.pdbx_description
1 polymer ?
#
loop_
_entity_poly.entity_id
_entity_poly.type
_entity_poly.pdbx_seq_one_letter_code
_entity_poly.pdbx_strand_id
1 'polypeptide(L)'
;MPAAATGLISTHRGGETPVSGLASWSARRRLTVFVVLGIAAYAVAMIATMPASVFLKNRPWRTGVAGTVWNGEVGIAGGSKFEWNWAPLRSLTSFAFAADWKATGPDTDMGGRGLMRFGRTVLEDVSGSAHSSVLQALQPNLPFTCDLVMQLQFAKIAIGGGDQAIEGKLDTAPGTCTAKNGGTPTPVPALLLTAEKTGTATRIRVVPATQRRQLLMEATLAEDGQLSVRMTPDGARILPFTGMPAGATIEGAM
;
A
#
# COMPACT_ATOMS: atom_id res chain seq x y z
N MET A 1 -61.72 56.57 78.53
CA MET A 1 -60.40 57.23 78.36
C MET A 1 -59.32 56.16 78.29
N PRO A 2 -58.80 55.87 77.30
CA PRO A 2 -57.45 56.26 76.82
C PRO A 2 -57.10 55.99 75.41
N ALA A 3 -56.05 56.34 75.17
CA ALA A 3 -55.17 56.60 74.08
C ALA A 3 -54.92 55.52 73.03
N ALA A 4 -54.97 55.96 71.80
CA ALA A 4 -54.55 55.21 70.60
C ALA A 4 -52.99 55.22 70.47
N ALA A 5 -52.44 54.08 70.10
CA ALA A 5 -51.05 53.99 69.64
C ALA A 5 -51.03 53.49 68.18
N THR A 6 -50.59 54.41 67.32
CA THR A 6 -50.41 54.16 65.88
C THR A 6 -49.08 53.43 65.65
N GLY A 7 -49.14 52.20 65.22
CA GLY A 7 -47.96 51.42 64.80
C GLY A 7 -47.63 51.61 63.32
N LEU A 8 -46.48 52.17 63.01
CA LEU A 8 -45.91 52.28 61.62
C LEU A 8 -45.44 50.94 61.14
N ILE A 9 -46.05 50.45 60.07
CA ILE A 9 -45.57 49.26 59.31
C ILE A 9 -44.51 49.70 58.38
N SER A 10 -43.27 49.32 58.70
CA SER A 10 -42.10 49.46 57.77
C SER A 10 -42.07 48.31 56.79
N THR A 11 -42.40 48.57 55.53
CA THR A 11 -42.25 47.62 54.42
C THR A 11 -40.79 47.56 53.99
N HIS A 12 -40.10 46.56 54.46
CA HIS A 12 -38.79 46.18 53.90
C HIS A 12 -39.01 45.57 52.52
N ARG A 13 -38.73 46.33 51.48
CA ARG A 13 -38.53 45.83 50.13
C ARG A 13 -37.18 45.10 50.09
N GLY A 14 -37.20 43.77 50.21
CA GLY A 14 -36.06 42.92 49.88
C GLY A 14 -35.78 42.99 48.40
N GLY A 15 -34.64 43.59 48.07
CA GLY A 15 -34.12 43.58 46.69
C GLY A 15 -33.64 42.17 46.36
N GLU A 16 -34.40 41.44 45.60
CA GLU A 16 -33.96 40.20 44.98
C GLU A 16 -32.99 40.55 43.82
N THR A 17 -31.71 40.41 44.07
CA THR A 17 -30.68 40.42 42.99
C THR A 17 -30.81 39.12 42.20
N PRO A 18 -30.96 39.19 40.88
CA PRO A 18 -31.00 37.97 40.07
C PRO A 18 -29.58 37.43 39.88
N VAL A 19 -29.18 36.44 40.69
CA VAL A 19 -27.93 35.70 40.57
C VAL A 19 -28.03 34.53 39.62
N SER A 20 -28.79 34.65 38.50
CA SER A 20 -29.09 33.54 37.60
C SER A 20 -28.27 33.51 36.30
N GLY A 21 -27.35 34.49 36.08
CA GLY A 21 -26.62 34.60 34.79
C GLY A 21 -25.35 33.75 34.69
N LEU A 22 -24.64 33.52 35.79
CA LEU A 22 -23.33 32.86 35.76
C LEU A 22 -23.35 31.34 35.78
N ALA A 23 -24.41 30.74 36.38
CA ALA A 23 -24.58 29.29 36.44
C ALA A 23 -24.98 28.68 35.07
N SER A 24 -25.72 29.42 34.25
CA SER A 24 -26.18 28.94 32.94
C SER A 24 -25.08 28.94 31.90
N TRP A 25 -24.12 29.83 31.98
CA TRP A 25 -22.99 29.91 31.05
C TRP A 25 -22.00 28.76 31.26
N SER A 26 -21.74 28.40 32.52
CA SER A 26 -20.88 27.27 32.86
C SER A 26 -21.53 25.92 32.47
N ALA A 27 -22.83 25.77 32.61
CA ALA A 27 -23.56 24.57 32.22
C ALA A 27 -23.58 24.38 30.70
N ARG A 28 -23.84 25.45 29.93
CA ARG A 28 -23.79 25.40 28.46
C ARG A 28 -22.37 25.04 27.96
N ARG A 29 -21.32 25.64 28.52
CA ARG A 29 -19.94 25.32 28.17
C ARG A 29 -19.59 23.86 28.47
N ARG A 30 -20.00 23.31 29.60
CA ARG A 30 -19.82 21.90 29.94
C ARG A 30 -20.56 20.99 28.94
N LEU A 31 -21.80 21.30 28.62
CA LEU A 31 -22.60 20.55 27.63
C LEU A 31 -21.89 20.56 26.27
N THR A 32 -21.42 21.72 25.79
CA THR A 32 -20.70 21.82 24.51
C THR A 32 -19.44 20.97 24.52
N VAL A 33 -18.66 20.97 25.61
CA VAL A 33 -17.46 20.14 25.74
C VAL A 33 -17.80 18.65 25.67
N PHE A 34 -18.85 18.21 26.38
CA PHE A 34 -19.28 16.80 26.33
C PHE A 34 -19.79 16.40 24.94
N VAL A 35 -20.52 17.26 24.24
CA VAL A 35 -20.96 17.00 22.86
C VAL A 35 -19.77 16.90 21.92
N VAL A 36 -18.80 17.82 21.99
CA VAL A 36 -17.60 17.77 21.16
C VAL A 36 -16.78 16.52 21.45
N LEU A 37 -16.59 16.15 22.72
CA LEU A 37 -15.91 14.91 23.11
C LEU A 37 -16.67 13.67 22.61
N GLY A 38 -17.97 13.66 22.71
CA GLY A 38 -18.80 12.56 22.18
C GLY A 38 -18.67 12.40 20.68
N ILE A 39 -18.74 13.50 19.92
CA ILE A 39 -18.53 13.48 18.48
C ILE A 39 -17.11 13.02 18.13
N ALA A 40 -16.10 13.53 18.84
CA ALA A 40 -14.72 13.14 18.63
C ALA A 40 -14.50 11.64 18.92
N ALA A 41 -15.04 11.13 20.03
CA ALA A 41 -14.97 9.71 20.38
C ALA A 41 -15.68 8.84 19.34
N TYR A 42 -16.85 9.26 18.86
CA TYR A 42 -17.59 8.57 17.80
C TYR A 42 -16.79 8.55 16.49
N ALA A 43 -16.20 9.68 16.09
CA ALA A 43 -15.37 9.76 14.89
C ALA A 43 -14.13 8.84 14.99
N VAL A 44 -13.47 8.83 16.14
CA VAL A 44 -12.34 7.91 16.40
C VAL A 44 -12.79 6.45 16.31
N ALA A 45 -13.93 6.09 16.90
CA ALA A 45 -14.47 4.73 16.83
C ALA A 45 -14.80 4.32 15.39
N MET A 46 -15.42 5.20 14.60
CA MET A 46 -15.71 4.97 13.17
C MET A 46 -14.43 4.74 12.36
N ILE A 47 -13.40 5.55 12.59
CA ILE A 47 -12.10 5.38 11.92
C ILE A 47 -11.43 4.07 12.36
N ALA A 48 -11.44 3.76 13.66
CA ALA A 48 -10.80 2.57 14.21
C ALA A 48 -11.46 1.26 13.72
N THR A 49 -12.75 1.27 13.45
CA THR A 49 -13.52 0.09 13.00
C THR A 49 -13.75 0.06 11.48
N MET A 50 -13.15 0.98 10.72
CA MET A 50 -13.38 1.10 9.28
C MET A 50 -13.00 -0.19 8.54
N PRO A 51 -13.95 -0.86 7.85
CA PRO A 51 -13.67 -2.12 7.19
C PRO A 51 -12.76 -1.91 5.96
N ALA A 52 -11.83 -2.82 5.74
CA ALA A 52 -10.90 -2.78 4.62
C ALA A 52 -11.59 -2.78 3.24
N SER A 53 -12.76 -3.40 3.16
CA SER A 53 -13.55 -3.50 1.92
C SER A 53 -13.99 -2.14 1.34
N VAL A 54 -14.04 -1.08 2.14
CA VAL A 54 -14.40 0.29 1.68
C VAL A 54 -13.35 0.84 0.72
N PHE A 55 -12.08 0.57 0.96
CA PHE A 55 -10.97 1.07 0.13
C PHE A 55 -10.57 0.12 -0.98
N LEU A 56 -10.76 -1.16 -0.78
CA LEU A 56 -10.42 -2.17 -1.76
C LEU A 56 -11.58 -2.34 -2.73
N LYS A 57 -11.45 -1.78 -3.94
CA LYS A 57 -12.43 -1.98 -5.02
C LYS A 57 -12.47 -3.45 -5.44
N ASN A 58 -13.64 -3.93 -5.88
CA ASN A 58 -13.76 -5.26 -6.46
C ASN A 58 -12.85 -5.39 -7.69
N ARG A 59 -11.94 -6.33 -7.64
CA ARG A 59 -11.04 -6.69 -8.74
C ARG A 59 -11.17 -8.18 -9.02
N PRO A 60 -11.07 -8.65 -10.30
CA PRO A 60 -11.28 -10.06 -10.65
C PRO A 60 -10.26 -11.02 -10.00
N TRP A 61 -9.09 -10.53 -9.61
CA TRP A 61 -8.06 -11.33 -8.94
C TRP A 61 -8.31 -11.55 -7.43
N ARG A 62 -9.31 -10.89 -6.86
CA ARG A 62 -9.60 -10.88 -5.43
C ARG A 62 -10.73 -11.85 -5.09
N THR A 63 -10.50 -12.74 -4.13
CA THR A 63 -11.48 -13.77 -3.71
C THR A 63 -12.22 -13.39 -2.42
N GLY A 64 -11.76 -12.38 -1.69
CA GLY A 64 -12.40 -11.91 -0.46
C GLY A 64 -11.56 -10.87 0.27
N VAL A 65 -12.17 -10.11 1.14
CA VAL A 65 -11.49 -9.14 2.03
C VAL A 65 -12.07 -9.28 3.42
N ALA A 66 -11.21 -9.43 4.41
CA ALA A 66 -11.58 -9.45 5.82
C ALA A 66 -10.75 -8.44 6.63
N GLY A 67 -11.25 -8.06 7.80
CA GLY A 67 -10.59 -7.15 8.71
C GLY A 67 -10.84 -5.67 8.43
N THR A 68 -10.00 -4.85 9.03
CA THR A 68 -10.07 -3.38 9.00
C THR A 68 -8.97 -2.79 8.10
N VAL A 69 -9.02 -1.48 7.89
CA VAL A 69 -7.95 -0.74 7.21
C VAL A 69 -6.60 -0.89 7.92
N TRP A 70 -6.64 -1.06 9.24
CA TRP A 70 -5.46 -1.17 10.09
C TRP A 70 -4.84 -2.57 10.08
N ASN A 71 -5.68 -3.61 10.12
CA ASN A 71 -5.26 -5.00 10.10
C ASN A 71 -6.26 -5.79 9.29
N GLY A 72 -5.82 -6.40 8.22
CA GLY A 72 -6.73 -7.13 7.36
C GLY A 72 -6.03 -8.15 6.48
N GLU A 73 -6.84 -8.86 5.74
CA GLU A 73 -6.40 -9.84 4.77
C GLU A 73 -7.22 -9.77 3.49
N VAL A 74 -6.59 -10.09 2.39
CA VAL A 74 -7.24 -10.24 1.08
C VAL A 74 -6.82 -11.55 0.43
N GLY A 75 -7.79 -12.34 0.03
CA GLY A 75 -7.55 -13.53 -0.77
C GLY A 75 -7.23 -13.16 -2.23
N ILE A 76 -6.23 -13.82 -2.80
CA ILE A 76 -5.81 -13.67 -4.19
C ILE A 76 -6.22 -14.93 -4.96
N ALA A 77 -6.71 -14.78 -6.19
CA ALA A 77 -7.01 -15.90 -7.07
C ALA A 77 -5.75 -16.77 -7.25
N GLY A 78 -5.90 -18.10 -7.09
CA GLY A 78 -4.77 -19.03 -7.06
C GLY A 78 -4.42 -19.53 -5.66
N GLY A 79 -5.22 -19.19 -4.63
CA GLY A 79 -5.06 -19.72 -3.26
C GLY A 79 -4.04 -18.98 -2.40
N SER A 80 -3.51 -17.86 -2.86
CA SER A 80 -2.65 -16.99 -2.08
C SER A 80 -3.46 -15.98 -1.28
N LYS A 81 -2.94 -15.52 -0.16
CA LYS A 81 -3.50 -14.46 0.67
C LYS A 81 -2.46 -13.39 0.97
N PHE A 82 -2.91 -12.17 1.06
CA PHE A 82 -2.12 -11.02 1.45
C PHE A 82 -2.67 -10.47 2.76
N GLU A 83 -1.82 -10.33 3.75
CA GLU A 83 -2.14 -9.83 5.09
C GLU A 83 -1.36 -8.53 5.34
N TRP A 84 -1.95 -7.60 6.09
CA TRP A 84 -1.24 -6.40 6.53
C TRP A 84 -1.58 -6.06 7.97
N ASN A 85 -0.59 -5.51 8.65
CA ASN A 85 -0.69 -5.03 10.02
C ASN A 85 -0.14 -3.60 10.09
N TRP A 86 -0.96 -2.68 10.56
CA TRP A 86 -0.57 -1.29 10.73
C TRP A 86 0.55 -1.12 11.76
N ALA A 87 1.54 -0.30 11.43
CA ALA A 87 2.68 0.03 12.27
C ALA A 87 2.56 1.49 12.78
N PRO A 88 1.87 1.73 13.92
CA PRO A 88 1.52 3.10 14.37
C PRO A 88 2.74 3.97 14.63
N LEU A 89 3.78 3.44 15.27
CA LEU A 89 4.99 4.22 15.57
C LEU A 89 5.70 4.67 14.28
N ARG A 90 5.81 3.78 13.30
CA ARG A 90 6.37 4.13 11.99
C ARG A 90 5.49 5.12 11.22
N SER A 91 4.17 4.97 11.32
CA SER A 91 3.23 5.90 10.69
C SER A 91 3.41 7.32 11.22
N LEU A 92 3.58 7.48 12.53
CA LEU A 92 3.81 8.77 13.16
C LEU A 92 5.17 9.38 12.78
N THR A 93 6.25 8.59 12.86
CA THR A 93 7.61 9.09 12.58
C THR A 93 7.84 9.41 11.10
N SER A 94 7.17 8.70 10.19
CA SER A 94 7.30 8.91 8.74
C SER A 94 6.25 9.85 8.14
N PHE A 95 5.26 10.31 8.92
CA PHE A 95 4.08 11.05 8.45
C PHE A 95 3.42 10.35 7.24
N ALA A 96 3.28 9.02 7.32
CA ALA A 96 2.77 8.15 6.27
C ALA A 96 1.96 7.01 6.89
N PHE A 97 1.07 6.38 6.14
CA PHE A 97 0.50 5.11 6.56
C PHE A 97 1.58 4.02 6.40
N ALA A 98 2.01 3.45 7.52
CA ALA A 98 3.00 2.37 7.54
C ALA A 98 2.33 1.06 7.93
N ALA A 99 2.65 -0.02 7.22
CA ALA A 99 2.17 -1.36 7.55
C ALA A 99 3.25 -2.40 7.25
N ASP A 100 3.30 -3.43 8.07
CA ASP A 100 4.03 -4.64 7.77
C ASP A 100 3.08 -5.58 7.01
N TRP A 101 3.57 -6.22 5.96
CA TRP A 101 2.73 -7.07 5.13
C TRP A 101 3.37 -8.42 4.87
N LYS A 102 2.52 -9.41 4.64
CA LYS A 102 2.92 -10.78 4.29
C LYS A 102 1.99 -11.33 3.20
N ALA A 103 2.56 -12.03 2.23
CA ALA A 103 1.82 -12.79 1.24
C ALA A 103 2.18 -14.27 1.40
N THR A 104 1.16 -15.12 1.57
CA THR A 104 1.32 -16.57 1.76
C THR A 104 0.41 -17.32 0.80
N GLY A 105 0.88 -18.47 0.30
CA GLY A 105 0.11 -19.30 -0.62
C GLY A 105 0.93 -20.49 -1.12
N PRO A 106 0.42 -21.27 -2.08
CA PRO A 106 1.21 -22.30 -2.73
C PRO A 106 2.47 -21.69 -3.33
N ASP A 107 3.64 -22.18 -2.93
CA ASP A 107 4.97 -21.71 -3.36
C ASP A 107 5.18 -20.18 -3.21
N THR A 108 4.41 -19.54 -2.31
CA THR A 108 4.49 -18.11 -2.04
C THR A 108 4.61 -17.90 -0.53
N ASP A 109 5.73 -17.35 -0.10
CA ASP A 109 5.96 -16.87 1.27
C ASP A 109 6.92 -15.68 1.21
N MET A 110 6.33 -14.50 1.15
CA MET A 110 7.07 -13.25 1.03
C MET A 110 6.46 -12.17 1.93
N GLY A 111 7.28 -11.21 2.28
CA GLY A 111 6.83 -10.11 3.13
C GLY A 111 7.74 -8.91 3.03
N GLY A 112 7.37 -7.88 3.75
CA GLY A 112 8.12 -6.63 3.78
C GLY A 112 7.38 -5.55 4.55
N ARG A 113 7.84 -4.33 4.42
CA ARG A 113 7.26 -3.14 5.02
C ARG A 113 6.73 -2.22 3.94
N GLY A 114 5.57 -1.63 4.17
CA GLY A 114 4.94 -0.66 3.25
C GLY A 114 4.82 0.71 3.89
N LEU A 115 5.08 1.74 3.12
CA LEU A 115 4.83 3.14 3.46
C LEU A 115 4.00 3.76 2.35
N MET A 116 2.82 4.27 2.68
CA MET A 116 1.92 4.90 1.72
C MET A 116 1.72 6.37 2.09
N ARG A 117 2.00 7.25 1.13
CA ARG A 117 1.71 8.68 1.17
C ARG A 117 0.84 9.06 -0.03
N PHE A 118 0.31 10.27 -0.04
CA PHE A 118 -0.40 10.79 -1.22
C PHE A 118 0.47 10.68 -2.48
N GLY A 119 0.01 9.86 -3.42
CA GLY A 119 0.67 9.67 -4.71
C GLY A 119 1.98 8.87 -4.69
N ARG A 120 2.43 8.34 -3.53
CA ARG A 120 3.66 7.57 -3.43
C ARG A 120 3.51 6.34 -2.54
N THR A 121 3.95 5.20 -3.04
CA THR A 121 4.07 3.95 -2.29
C THR A 121 5.53 3.53 -2.26
N VAL A 122 6.03 3.21 -1.06
CA VAL A 122 7.39 2.68 -0.87
C VAL A 122 7.25 1.33 -0.17
N LEU A 123 7.83 0.29 -0.76
CA LEU A 123 8.02 -1.00 -0.13
C LEU A 123 9.48 -1.13 0.26
N GLU A 124 9.73 -1.57 1.48
CA GLU A 124 11.06 -1.76 2.06
C GLU A 124 11.24 -3.19 2.53
N ASP A 125 12.46 -3.69 2.46
CA ASP A 125 12.86 -5.02 2.94
C ASP A 125 11.96 -6.16 2.40
N VAL A 126 11.59 -6.06 1.14
CA VAL A 126 10.79 -7.10 0.48
C VAL A 126 11.65 -8.32 0.28
N SER A 127 11.26 -9.43 0.88
CA SER A 127 12.01 -10.68 0.77
C SER A 127 11.09 -11.90 0.81
N GLY A 128 11.54 -13.00 0.23
CA GLY A 128 10.82 -14.25 0.24
C GLY A 128 10.71 -14.90 -1.13
N SER A 129 9.84 -15.91 -1.24
CA SER A 129 9.55 -16.62 -2.48
C SER A 129 8.13 -16.32 -2.97
N ALA A 130 7.96 -16.31 -4.29
CA ALA A 130 6.65 -16.18 -4.91
C ALA A 130 6.54 -17.04 -6.16
N HIS A 131 5.40 -17.66 -6.36
CA HIS A 131 5.07 -18.28 -7.63
C HIS A 131 4.67 -17.21 -8.66
N SER A 132 4.99 -17.43 -9.93
CA SER A 132 4.68 -16.49 -11.03
C SER A 132 3.20 -16.19 -11.21
N SER A 133 2.31 -17.05 -10.67
CA SER A 133 0.86 -16.80 -10.64
C SER A 133 0.48 -15.52 -9.90
N VAL A 134 1.25 -15.13 -8.89
CA VAL A 134 1.05 -13.86 -8.17
C VAL A 134 1.29 -12.67 -9.09
N LEU A 135 2.36 -12.73 -9.91
CA LEU A 135 2.64 -11.69 -10.89
C LEU A 135 1.53 -11.58 -11.95
N GLN A 136 1.01 -12.72 -12.40
CA GLN A 136 -0.10 -12.77 -13.36
C GLN A 136 -1.40 -12.19 -12.76
N ALA A 137 -1.67 -12.46 -11.49
CA ALA A 137 -2.82 -11.89 -10.79
C ALA A 137 -2.71 -10.37 -10.67
N LEU A 138 -1.53 -9.84 -10.37
CA LEU A 138 -1.26 -8.40 -10.26
C LEU A 138 -1.25 -7.69 -11.63
N GLN A 139 -0.73 -8.38 -12.66
CA GLN A 139 -0.58 -7.86 -14.02
C GLN A 139 -1.27 -8.80 -15.05
N PRO A 140 -2.61 -8.80 -15.12
CA PRO A 140 -3.34 -9.70 -15.99
C PRO A 140 -3.10 -9.44 -17.49
N ASN A 141 -2.62 -8.25 -17.84
CA ASN A 141 -2.34 -7.84 -19.22
C ASN A 141 -0.95 -8.28 -19.74
N LEU A 142 -0.16 -8.99 -18.94
CA LEU A 142 1.09 -9.57 -19.46
C LEU A 142 0.80 -10.45 -20.68
N PRO A 143 1.59 -10.35 -21.77
CA PRO A 143 1.34 -11.10 -23.01
C PRO A 143 1.69 -12.59 -22.89
N PHE A 144 2.16 -13.04 -21.74
CA PHE A 144 2.57 -14.41 -21.46
C PHE A 144 2.15 -14.87 -20.08
N THR A 145 2.18 -16.16 -19.86
CA THR A 145 2.06 -16.81 -18.54
C THR A 145 3.29 -17.66 -18.31
N CYS A 146 3.79 -17.70 -17.08
CA CYS A 146 4.92 -18.52 -16.69
C CYS A 146 4.54 -19.46 -15.55
N ASP A 147 5.23 -20.58 -15.48
CA ASP A 147 5.23 -21.54 -14.38
C ASP A 147 6.67 -21.63 -13.85
N LEU A 148 6.95 -20.80 -12.84
CA LEU A 148 8.27 -20.72 -12.20
C LEU A 148 8.15 -20.09 -10.81
N VAL A 149 9.10 -20.43 -9.95
CA VAL A 149 9.25 -19.85 -8.60
C VAL A 149 10.32 -18.76 -8.65
N MET A 150 10.03 -17.66 -7.98
CA MET A 150 10.90 -16.49 -7.87
C MET A 150 11.34 -16.30 -6.42
N GLN A 151 12.60 -15.96 -6.21
CA GLN A 151 13.15 -15.51 -4.93
C GLN A 151 13.40 -14.00 -5.03
N LEU A 152 12.81 -13.23 -4.12
CA LEU A 152 12.88 -11.78 -4.15
C LEU A 152 13.70 -11.26 -2.97
N GLN A 153 14.54 -10.27 -3.24
CA GLN A 153 15.28 -9.52 -2.23
C GLN A 153 15.41 -8.06 -2.69
N PHE A 154 14.44 -7.23 -2.32
CA PHE A 154 14.46 -5.81 -2.64
C PHE A 154 14.60 -4.99 -1.35
N ALA A 155 15.65 -4.19 -1.29
CA ALA A 155 15.84 -3.25 -0.20
C ALA A 155 14.79 -2.12 -0.27
N LYS A 156 14.45 -1.69 -1.50
CA LYS A 156 13.50 -0.61 -1.72
C LYS A 156 12.82 -0.72 -3.09
N ILE A 157 11.49 -0.50 -3.08
CA ILE A 157 10.70 -0.29 -4.29
C ILE A 157 9.84 0.97 -4.03
N ALA A 158 10.12 2.06 -4.74
CA ALA A 158 9.38 3.32 -4.64
C ALA A 158 8.67 3.61 -5.95
N ILE A 159 7.35 3.73 -5.89
CA ILE A 159 6.47 3.94 -7.05
C ILE A 159 5.59 5.16 -6.79
N GLY A 160 5.40 5.99 -7.80
CA GLY A 160 4.64 7.23 -7.73
C GLY A 160 5.42 8.38 -7.08
N GLY A 161 4.99 9.62 -7.32
CA GLY A 161 5.72 10.83 -6.95
C GLY A 161 7.02 11.00 -7.77
N GLY A 162 7.72 12.07 -7.62
CA GLY A 162 9.10 12.18 -8.11
C GLY A 162 10.04 11.35 -7.23
N ASP A 163 11.07 10.72 -7.77
CA ASP A 163 12.04 9.84 -7.09
C ASP A 163 11.59 8.37 -7.03
N GLN A 164 11.12 7.86 -8.18
CA GLN A 164 10.87 6.42 -8.35
C GLN A 164 12.20 5.67 -8.37
N ALA A 165 12.24 4.52 -7.69
CA ALA A 165 13.45 3.70 -7.63
C ALA A 165 13.10 2.26 -7.27
N ILE A 166 13.86 1.33 -7.82
CA ILE A 166 13.84 -0.10 -7.48
C ILE A 166 15.26 -0.52 -7.15
N GLU A 167 15.48 -1.09 -5.99
CA GLU A 167 16.82 -1.53 -5.54
C GLU A 167 16.73 -2.95 -5.00
N GLY A 168 17.40 -3.88 -5.63
CA GLY A 168 17.38 -5.27 -5.21
C GLY A 168 17.65 -6.27 -6.33
N LYS A 169 17.29 -7.51 -6.05
CA LYS A 169 17.44 -8.62 -7.00
C LYS A 169 16.25 -9.57 -6.94
N LEU A 170 16.05 -10.27 -8.04
CA LEU A 170 15.11 -11.36 -8.17
C LEU A 170 15.79 -12.52 -8.90
N ASP A 171 15.80 -13.68 -8.29
CA ASP A 171 16.28 -14.91 -8.87
C ASP A 171 15.09 -15.81 -9.24
N THR A 172 15.07 -16.39 -10.43
CA THR A 172 14.04 -17.38 -10.79
C THR A 172 14.62 -18.78 -10.83
N ALA A 173 13.83 -19.77 -10.43
CA ALA A 173 14.10 -21.15 -10.80
C ALA A 173 13.89 -21.34 -12.33
N PRO A 174 14.50 -22.39 -12.94
CA PRO A 174 14.11 -22.79 -14.28
C PRO A 174 12.62 -23.14 -14.34
N GLY A 175 11.97 -22.85 -15.46
CA GLY A 175 10.56 -23.13 -15.62
C GLY A 175 10.11 -23.08 -17.07
N THR A 176 8.82 -22.87 -17.30
CA THR A 176 8.24 -22.74 -18.64
C THR A 176 7.41 -21.48 -18.74
N CYS A 177 7.47 -20.80 -19.89
CA CYS A 177 6.60 -19.67 -20.19
C CYS A 177 5.89 -19.91 -21.52
N THR A 178 4.63 -19.44 -21.60
CA THR A 178 3.79 -19.58 -22.77
C THR A 178 3.19 -18.22 -23.15
N ALA A 179 3.30 -17.85 -24.41
CA ALA A 179 2.65 -16.66 -24.93
C ALA A 179 1.13 -16.81 -24.94
N LYS A 180 0.38 -15.79 -24.48
CA LYS A 180 -1.09 -15.83 -24.41
C LYS A 180 -1.79 -15.85 -25.77
N ASN A 181 -1.12 -15.43 -26.82
CA ASN A 181 -1.63 -15.45 -28.20
C ASN A 181 -1.58 -16.83 -28.88
N GLY A 182 -1.30 -17.90 -28.11
CA GLY A 182 -1.24 -19.27 -28.61
C GLY A 182 0.17 -19.65 -29.07
N GLY A 183 1.03 -20.02 -28.14
CA GLY A 183 2.38 -20.54 -28.37
C GLY A 183 2.60 -21.87 -27.67
N THR A 184 3.62 -22.60 -28.12
CA THR A 184 4.10 -23.78 -27.38
C THR A 184 4.82 -23.33 -26.11
N PRO A 185 4.67 -24.06 -24.98
CA PRO A 185 5.46 -23.79 -23.79
C PRO A 185 6.95 -23.77 -24.09
N THR A 186 7.63 -22.69 -23.75
CA THR A 186 9.06 -22.48 -23.97
C THR A 186 9.80 -22.67 -22.66
N PRO A 187 10.82 -23.56 -22.60
CA PRO A 187 11.65 -23.67 -21.41
C PRO A 187 12.46 -22.39 -21.19
N VAL A 188 12.47 -21.91 -19.94
CA VAL A 188 13.20 -20.72 -19.52
C VAL A 188 14.25 -21.15 -18.50
N PRO A 189 15.53 -20.78 -18.71
CA PRO A 189 16.58 -21.06 -17.74
C PRO A 189 16.36 -20.24 -16.46
N ALA A 190 17.09 -20.58 -15.40
CA ALA A 190 17.16 -19.72 -14.22
C ALA A 190 17.65 -18.32 -14.63
N LEU A 191 16.93 -17.29 -14.21
CA LEU A 191 17.22 -15.90 -14.51
C LEU A 191 17.60 -15.14 -13.23
N LEU A 192 18.48 -14.17 -13.38
CA LEU A 192 18.80 -13.18 -12.37
C LEU A 192 18.42 -11.79 -12.89
N LEU A 193 17.52 -11.12 -12.20
CA LEU A 193 17.24 -9.71 -12.38
C LEU A 193 17.94 -8.93 -11.28
N THR A 194 18.66 -7.90 -11.64
CA THR A 194 19.26 -6.92 -10.71
C THR A 194 18.73 -5.54 -11.01
N ALA A 195 18.36 -4.80 -9.99
CA ALA A 195 17.90 -3.43 -10.07
C ALA A 195 18.77 -2.56 -9.15
N GLU A 196 19.43 -1.57 -9.71
CA GLU A 196 20.38 -0.70 -9.01
C GLU A 196 20.11 0.76 -9.36
N LYS A 197 20.01 1.62 -8.35
CA LYS A 197 19.90 3.06 -8.56
C LYS A 197 21.24 3.63 -9.00
N THR A 198 21.27 4.32 -10.14
CA THR A 198 22.46 4.97 -10.70
C THR A 198 22.10 6.42 -11.03
N GLY A 199 22.51 7.35 -10.17
CA GLY A 199 22.11 8.76 -10.30
C GLY A 199 20.59 8.94 -10.14
N THR A 200 19.95 9.53 -11.15
CA THR A 200 18.51 9.81 -11.21
C THR A 200 17.69 8.70 -11.87
N ALA A 201 18.27 7.55 -12.15
CA ALA A 201 17.58 6.43 -12.78
C ALA A 201 17.90 5.11 -12.09
N THR A 202 17.00 4.16 -12.17
CA THR A 202 17.27 2.76 -11.83
C THR A 202 17.56 1.97 -13.08
N ARG A 203 18.69 1.30 -13.11
CA ARG A 203 19.05 0.34 -14.16
C ARG A 203 18.63 -1.05 -13.72
N ILE A 204 17.85 -1.72 -14.54
CA ILE A 204 17.39 -3.10 -14.35
C ILE A 204 18.02 -3.97 -15.43
N ARG A 205 18.64 -5.08 -15.03
CA ARG A 205 19.30 -6.01 -15.95
C ARG A 205 18.79 -7.41 -15.69
N VAL A 206 18.50 -8.14 -16.78
CA VAL A 206 18.09 -9.55 -16.74
C VAL A 206 19.14 -10.37 -17.47
N VAL A 207 19.68 -11.38 -16.77
CA VAL A 207 20.72 -12.27 -17.27
C VAL A 207 20.38 -13.72 -16.90
N PRO A 208 20.88 -14.73 -17.61
CA PRO A 208 20.80 -16.11 -17.12
C PRO A 208 21.66 -16.26 -15.84
N ALA A 209 21.16 -16.95 -14.84
CA ALA A 209 21.88 -17.14 -13.57
C ALA A 209 23.26 -17.80 -13.74
N THR A 210 23.38 -18.68 -14.75
CA THR A 210 24.62 -19.40 -15.09
C THR A 210 25.58 -18.60 -15.97
N GLN A 211 25.09 -17.57 -16.66
CA GLN A 211 25.87 -16.77 -17.61
C GLN A 211 25.67 -15.27 -17.39
N ARG A 212 26.14 -14.77 -16.27
CA ARG A 212 25.92 -13.37 -15.83
C ARG A 212 26.44 -12.28 -16.79
N ARG A 213 27.30 -12.65 -17.75
CA ARG A 213 27.78 -11.73 -18.81
C ARG A 213 26.82 -11.62 -19.99
N GLN A 214 25.91 -12.56 -20.16
CA GLN A 214 24.93 -12.59 -21.23
C GLN A 214 23.71 -11.75 -20.86
N LEU A 215 23.66 -10.51 -21.32
CA LEU A 215 22.52 -9.63 -21.09
C LEU A 215 21.36 -10.04 -21.99
N LEU A 216 20.20 -10.35 -21.39
CA LEU A 216 18.98 -10.68 -22.13
C LEU A 216 18.09 -9.45 -22.33
N MET A 217 17.93 -8.67 -21.28
CA MET A 217 17.08 -7.49 -21.28
C MET A 217 17.69 -6.43 -20.35
N GLU A 218 17.59 -5.19 -20.78
CA GLU A 218 17.95 -4.02 -19.97
C GLU A 218 16.74 -3.09 -19.89
N ALA A 219 16.44 -2.58 -18.69
CA ALA A 219 15.45 -1.55 -18.53
C ALA A 219 16.03 -0.39 -17.72
N THR A 220 15.52 0.80 -17.98
CA THR A 220 15.85 2.01 -17.24
C THR A 220 14.56 2.64 -16.77
N LEU A 221 14.43 2.82 -15.47
CA LEU A 221 13.33 3.53 -14.83
C LEU A 221 13.86 4.89 -14.35
N ALA A 222 13.35 5.97 -14.92
CA ALA A 222 13.66 7.33 -14.52
C ALA A 222 12.85 7.74 -13.27
N GLU A 223 13.31 8.74 -12.55
CA GLU A 223 12.64 9.22 -11.32
C GLU A 223 11.20 9.73 -11.56
N ASP A 224 10.90 10.20 -12.75
CA ASP A 224 9.58 10.64 -13.19
C ASP A 224 8.63 9.50 -13.56
N GLY A 225 9.10 8.25 -13.51
CA GLY A 225 8.35 7.05 -13.86
C GLY A 225 8.42 6.65 -15.32
N GLN A 226 9.24 7.30 -16.14
CA GLN A 226 9.47 6.84 -17.50
C GLN A 226 10.28 5.54 -17.47
N LEU A 227 9.71 4.49 -18.06
CA LEU A 227 10.31 3.16 -18.17
C LEU A 227 10.68 2.90 -19.62
N SER A 228 11.95 2.63 -19.88
CA SER A 228 12.45 2.18 -21.17
C SER A 228 12.97 0.75 -21.03
N VAL A 229 12.48 -0.18 -21.84
CA VAL A 229 12.87 -1.60 -21.83
C VAL A 229 13.45 -1.96 -23.18
N ARG A 230 14.68 -2.48 -23.19
CA ARG A 230 15.38 -2.90 -24.39
C ARG A 230 15.66 -4.40 -24.37
N MET A 231 15.28 -5.10 -25.46
CA MET A 231 15.55 -6.51 -25.68
C MET A 231 16.84 -6.70 -26.46
N THR A 232 17.73 -7.56 -25.98
CA THR A 232 18.96 -7.92 -26.73
C THR A 232 18.66 -9.06 -27.72
N PRO A 233 19.59 -9.32 -28.71
CA PRO A 233 19.45 -10.47 -29.60
C PRO A 233 19.40 -11.81 -28.86
N ASP A 234 20.19 -11.96 -27.80
CA ASP A 234 20.17 -13.15 -26.95
C ASP A 234 18.85 -13.25 -26.17
N GLY A 235 18.33 -12.11 -25.67
CA GLY A 235 17.03 -12.06 -25.00
C GLY A 235 15.89 -12.49 -25.90
N ALA A 236 15.81 -11.98 -27.11
CA ALA A 236 14.77 -12.37 -28.08
C ALA A 236 14.80 -13.89 -28.42
N ARG A 237 15.97 -14.49 -28.39
CA ARG A 237 16.13 -15.92 -28.64
C ARG A 237 15.75 -16.79 -27.44
N ILE A 238 16.10 -16.37 -26.23
CA ILE A 238 15.88 -17.14 -25.00
C ILE A 238 14.47 -16.88 -24.42
N LEU A 239 13.91 -15.68 -24.65
CA LEU A 239 12.61 -15.23 -24.14
C LEU A 239 11.62 -14.91 -25.29
N PRO A 240 11.41 -15.81 -26.27
CA PRO A 240 10.58 -15.52 -27.45
C PRO A 240 9.10 -15.26 -27.07
N PHE A 241 8.63 -15.81 -25.96
CA PHE A 241 7.27 -15.64 -25.47
C PHE A 241 6.93 -14.20 -25.06
N THR A 242 7.91 -13.33 -24.89
CA THR A 242 7.69 -11.89 -24.60
C THR A 242 7.12 -11.15 -25.81
N GLY A 243 7.29 -11.69 -27.01
CA GLY A 243 6.89 -11.04 -28.27
C GLY A 243 7.77 -9.85 -28.67
N MET A 244 8.86 -9.58 -27.94
CA MET A 244 9.77 -8.48 -28.24
C MET A 244 10.87 -8.92 -29.20
N PRO A 245 10.97 -8.32 -30.40
CA PRO A 245 12.07 -8.62 -31.33
C PRO A 245 13.42 -8.09 -30.81
N ALA A 246 14.50 -8.66 -31.36
CA ALA A 246 15.86 -8.23 -31.04
C ALA A 246 16.07 -6.75 -31.34
N GLY A 247 16.64 -6.01 -30.41
CA GLY A 247 16.89 -4.58 -30.51
C GLY A 247 15.67 -3.68 -30.29
N ALA A 248 14.48 -4.25 -30.08
CA ALA A 248 13.29 -3.47 -29.78
C ALA A 248 13.47 -2.71 -28.44
N THR A 249 13.01 -1.48 -28.43
CA THR A 249 12.85 -0.67 -27.22
C THR A 249 11.38 -0.33 -27.06
N ILE A 250 10.83 -0.56 -25.88
CA ILE A 250 9.46 -0.18 -25.49
C ILE A 250 9.60 0.89 -24.43
N GLU A 251 8.87 1.99 -24.60
CA GLU A 251 8.79 3.07 -23.64
C GLU A 251 7.38 3.14 -23.08
N GLY A 252 7.28 3.44 -21.78
CA GLY A 252 6.01 3.57 -21.08
C GLY A 252 6.17 4.39 -19.81
N ALA A 253 5.06 4.81 -19.22
CA ALA A 253 5.03 5.46 -17.91
C ALA A 253 4.41 4.50 -16.89
N MET A 254 4.96 4.49 -15.67
CA MET A 254 4.44 3.74 -14.53
C MET A 254 3.50 4.57 -13.68
#